data_1c83ef4ab76bed299c816c91dba644d4
#
_entry.id   1c83ef4ab76bed299c816c91dba644d4
#
_cell.length_a   1.000
_cell.length_b   1.000
_cell.length_c   1.000
_cell.angle_alpha   90.00
_cell.angle_beta   90.00
_cell.angle_gamma   90.00
#
_symmetry.space_group_name_H-M   'P 1'
#
loop_
_entity.id
_entity.type
_entity.pdbx_description
1 polymer ?
#
loop_
_entity_poly.entity_id
_entity_poly.type
_entity_poly.pdbx_seq_one_letter_code
_entity_poly.pdbx_strand_id
1 'polypeptide(L)'
;MPKKRSKRSRGKVKSFPKDDVSKPPHLTAFMGFKAGMTHIVRDVEKPGSKMHKKEQCDAVTIIECPELIVVGLVGYVRTPKGLRGKKTVWAEHLNDEVRRRFYKNWFKSKKKAFTKYTKNYTNGTIEKDLEELKKSCDIIRVIAHTQVRKVAGLKQKKAHIMEIQVNGGDTAAKVDFGYALFEKAVPVDTVFQQDEMIDLIGVTKGKGYEGVVTRWGVTRLPRKTHRGLRKVGCIGAWHPSRVSYTVARAGQHGYHHRTELNKKVYKIGTVSYTHLTLPTMIGV
;
A
#
# COMPACT_ATOMS: atom_id res chain seq x y z
N MET A 1 0.02 -0.17 20.48
CA MET A 1 -1.21 -0.22 19.64
C MET A 1 -1.61 1.19 19.26
N PRO A 2 -1.95 1.50 18.00
CA PRO A 2 -2.39 2.84 17.61
C PRO A 2 -3.73 3.15 18.25
N LYS A 3 -3.85 4.38 18.73
CA LYS A 3 -5.05 4.84 19.46
C LYS A 3 -6.07 5.53 18.56
N LYS A 4 -5.68 5.88 17.33
CA LYS A 4 -6.49 6.69 16.42
C LYS A 4 -6.80 5.96 15.12
N ARG A 5 -7.83 6.42 14.42
CA ARG A 5 -8.18 6.02 13.06
C ARG A 5 -7.09 6.47 12.08
N SER A 6 -6.75 5.64 11.10
CA SER A 6 -5.80 6.01 10.05
C SER A 6 -6.26 7.25 9.30
N LYS A 7 -5.33 8.17 9.03
CA LYS A 7 -5.60 9.36 8.19
C LYS A 7 -5.69 9.00 6.70
N ARG A 8 -5.24 7.82 6.31
CA ARG A 8 -5.16 7.35 4.93
C ARG A 8 -5.98 6.07 4.77
N SER A 9 -6.68 5.94 3.67
CA SER A 9 -7.41 4.72 3.31
C SER A 9 -6.51 3.66 2.66
N ARG A 10 -5.34 4.06 2.15
CA ARG A 10 -4.34 3.17 1.53
C ARG A 10 -3.14 2.99 2.44
N GLY A 11 -2.47 1.84 2.30
CA GLY A 11 -1.17 1.64 2.88
C GLY A 11 -0.16 2.68 2.36
N LYS A 12 0.78 3.09 3.21
CA LYS A 12 1.94 3.89 2.82
C LYS A 12 3.19 3.07 3.06
N VAL A 13 3.99 2.91 2.03
CA VAL A 13 5.33 2.34 2.17
C VAL A 13 6.19 3.34 2.95
N LYS A 14 6.63 2.94 4.13
CA LYS A 14 7.49 3.77 4.99
C LYS A 14 8.96 3.57 4.67
N SER A 15 9.33 2.37 4.27
CA SER A 15 10.69 1.98 3.90
C SER A 15 10.63 1.07 2.69
N PHE A 16 11.41 1.37 1.68
CA PHE A 16 11.61 0.53 0.52
C PHE A 16 12.80 -0.41 0.76
N PRO A 17 12.93 -1.52 0.02
CA PRO A 17 14.10 -2.37 0.08
C PRO A 17 15.39 -1.58 -0.15
N LYS A 18 16.51 -2.10 0.39
CA LYS A 18 17.84 -1.53 0.10
C LYS A 18 18.11 -1.64 -1.39
N ASP A 19 18.75 -0.61 -1.91
CA ASP A 19 19.15 -0.58 -3.31
C ASP A 19 20.37 -1.47 -3.55
N ASP A 20 20.36 -2.20 -4.66
CA ASP A 20 21.44 -3.06 -5.10
C ASP A 20 21.82 -2.70 -6.54
N VAL A 21 22.89 -1.98 -6.69
CA VAL A 21 23.36 -1.44 -7.99
C VAL A 21 23.73 -2.56 -8.98
N SER A 22 24.05 -3.76 -8.49
CA SER A 22 24.42 -4.91 -9.35
C SER A 22 23.25 -5.45 -10.17
N LYS A 23 22.03 -5.18 -9.77
CA LYS A 23 20.80 -5.63 -10.44
C LYS A 23 20.36 -4.63 -11.50
N PRO A 24 19.61 -5.07 -12.54
CA PRO A 24 18.98 -4.17 -13.47
C PRO A 24 17.91 -3.31 -12.78
N PRO A 25 17.59 -2.12 -13.32
CA PRO A 25 16.54 -1.27 -12.77
C PRO A 25 15.20 -2.01 -12.70
N HIS A 26 14.54 -1.98 -11.54
CA HIS A 26 13.26 -2.63 -11.29
C HIS A 26 12.41 -1.87 -10.26
N LEU A 27 11.10 -2.11 -10.29
CA LEU A 27 10.15 -1.54 -9.32
C LEU A 27 10.13 -2.39 -8.04
N THR A 28 9.93 -1.73 -6.90
CA THR A 28 9.99 -2.37 -5.57
C THR A 28 8.66 -2.48 -4.85
N ALA A 29 7.57 -2.02 -5.44
CA ALA A 29 6.24 -2.07 -4.83
C ALA A 29 5.14 -2.08 -5.90
N PHE A 30 3.94 -2.52 -5.51
CA PHE A 30 2.75 -2.55 -6.33
C PHE A 30 1.50 -2.17 -5.52
N MET A 31 0.39 -1.83 -6.18
CA MET A 31 -0.91 -1.60 -5.54
C MET A 31 -1.94 -2.60 -6.04
N GLY A 32 -2.54 -3.34 -5.13
CA GLY A 32 -3.61 -4.27 -5.43
C GLY A 32 -4.84 -4.03 -4.54
N PHE A 33 -5.94 -4.66 -4.90
CA PHE A 33 -7.20 -4.63 -4.18
C PHE A 33 -7.48 -6.00 -3.57
N LYS A 34 -7.80 -6.03 -2.28
CA LYS A 34 -8.21 -7.27 -1.62
C LYS A 34 -9.59 -7.67 -2.14
N ALA A 35 -9.65 -8.70 -2.97
CA ALA A 35 -10.90 -9.22 -3.53
C ALA A 35 -11.61 -10.15 -2.57
N GLY A 36 -10.87 -11.04 -1.89
CA GLY A 36 -11.47 -12.01 -0.98
C GLY A 36 -10.44 -12.91 -0.32
N MET A 37 -10.94 -13.95 0.32
CA MET A 37 -10.13 -14.99 0.94
C MET A 37 -10.70 -16.37 0.60
N THR A 38 -9.81 -17.35 0.46
CA THR A 38 -10.15 -18.75 0.29
C THR A 38 -9.15 -19.61 1.05
N HIS A 39 -9.28 -20.92 0.95
CA HIS A 39 -8.31 -21.87 1.49
C HIS A 39 -7.72 -22.71 0.35
N ILE A 40 -6.52 -23.19 0.58
CA ILE A 40 -5.82 -24.12 -0.29
C ILE A 40 -5.30 -25.31 0.51
N VAL A 41 -5.18 -26.44 -0.12
CA VAL A 41 -4.48 -27.60 0.42
C VAL A 41 -3.12 -27.69 -0.27
N ARG A 42 -2.07 -27.81 0.51
CA ARG A 42 -0.70 -27.91 0.01
C ARG A 42 0.13 -28.87 0.85
N ASP A 43 1.12 -29.47 0.25
CA ASP A 43 2.14 -30.21 0.98
C ASP A 43 3.10 -29.25 1.66
N VAL A 44 3.38 -29.52 2.93
CA VAL A 44 4.29 -28.70 3.75
C VAL A 44 5.72 -29.11 3.51
N GLU A 45 6.49 -28.23 2.90
CA GLU A 45 7.94 -28.40 2.72
C GLU A 45 8.68 -27.69 3.88
N LYS A 46 8.88 -28.43 4.97
CA LYS A 46 9.55 -27.93 6.17
C LYS A 46 10.40 -29.03 6.82
N PRO A 47 11.64 -29.25 6.34
CA PRO A 47 12.55 -30.23 6.92
C PRO A 47 12.69 -30.04 8.42
N GLY A 48 12.70 -31.14 9.20
CA GLY A 48 12.78 -31.12 10.68
C GLY A 48 11.47 -30.89 11.39
N SER A 49 10.35 -30.62 10.71
CA SER A 49 9.01 -30.49 11.30
C SER A 49 8.24 -31.81 11.22
N LYS A 50 7.39 -32.09 12.22
CA LYS A 50 6.42 -33.21 12.19
C LYS A 50 5.40 -33.10 11.06
N MET A 51 5.24 -31.90 10.46
CA MET A 51 4.31 -31.63 9.36
C MET A 51 4.98 -31.74 7.98
N HIS A 52 6.30 -32.02 7.91
CA HIS A 52 7.00 -32.15 6.64
C HIS A 52 6.40 -33.28 5.79
N LYS A 53 6.17 -32.99 4.51
CA LYS A 53 5.50 -33.89 3.53
C LYS A 53 4.05 -34.29 3.90
N LYS A 54 3.38 -33.53 4.75
CA LYS A 54 1.96 -33.73 5.04
C LYS A 54 1.13 -32.63 4.39
N GLU A 55 -0.08 -32.97 4.00
CA GLU A 55 -1.07 -32.02 3.50
C GLU A 55 -1.52 -31.09 4.62
N GLN A 56 -1.56 -29.80 4.33
CA GLN A 56 -2.07 -28.78 5.23
C GLN A 56 -3.03 -27.85 4.50
N CYS A 57 -4.15 -27.53 5.15
CA CYS A 57 -5.09 -26.53 4.67
C CYS A 57 -4.69 -25.16 5.20
N ASP A 58 -4.33 -24.24 4.29
CA ASP A 58 -3.93 -22.89 4.62
C ASP A 58 -4.91 -21.85 4.07
N ALA A 59 -5.18 -20.81 4.84
CA ALA A 59 -5.95 -19.67 4.37
C ALA A 59 -5.12 -18.77 3.47
N VAL A 60 -5.67 -18.39 2.32
CA VAL A 60 -5.04 -17.48 1.36
C VAL A 60 -5.92 -16.27 1.09
N THR A 61 -5.28 -15.14 0.86
CA THR A 61 -5.94 -13.90 0.44
C THR A 61 -5.78 -13.73 -1.07
N ILE A 62 -6.89 -13.42 -1.74
CA ILE A 62 -6.90 -13.10 -3.17
C ILE A 62 -6.78 -11.59 -3.32
N ILE A 63 -5.78 -11.16 -4.08
CA ILE A 63 -5.52 -9.75 -4.38
C ILE A 63 -5.68 -9.55 -5.89
N GLU A 64 -6.60 -8.69 -6.27
CA GLU A 64 -6.78 -8.27 -7.66
C GLU A 64 -5.81 -7.15 -7.98
N CYS A 65 -4.97 -7.34 -8.98
CA CYS A 65 -3.89 -6.45 -9.37
C CYS A 65 -4.04 -5.98 -10.82
N PRO A 66 -4.99 -5.07 -11.12
CA PRO A 66 -4.99 -4.42 -12.43
C PRO A 66 -3.66 -3.73 -12.67
N GLU A 67 -3.22 -3.70 -13.92
CA GLU A 67 -1.98 -3.03 -14.31
C GLU A 67 -1.94 -1.59 -13.78
N LEU A 68 -0.79 -1.18 -13.29
CA LEU A 68 -0.56 0.21 -12.89
C LEU A 68 -0.11 1.02 -14.11
N ILE A 69 -0.41 2.32 -14.11
CA ILE A 69 0.11 3.25 -15.11
C ILE A 69 1.06 4.22 -14.41
N VAL A 70 2.26 4.36 -14.96
CA VAL A 70 3.25 5.31 -14.48
C VAL A 70 2.97 6.68 -15.09
N VAL A 71 2.85 7.70 -14.25
CA VAL A 71 2.47 9.07 -14.64
C VAL A 71 3.49 10.13 -14.25
N GLY A 72 4.61 9.73 -13.67
CA GLY A 72 5.65 10.69 -13.33
C GLY A 72 6.85 10.08 -12.63
N LEU A 73 7.89 10.89 -12.50
CA LEU A 73 9.14 10.62 -11.79
C LEU A 73 9.35 11.67 -10.70
N VAL A 74 9.90 11.25 -9.58
CA VAL A 74 10.35 12.15 -8.50
C VAL A 74 11.77 11.81 -8.12
N GLY A 75 12.64 12.78 -8.15
CA GLY A 75 14.00 12.67 -7.65
C GLY A 75 14.13 13.20 -6.22
N TYR A 76 14.83 12.46 -5.41
CA TYR A 76 15.12 12.79 -4.02
C TYR A 76 16.62 12.92 -3.77
N VAL A 77 16.98 13.91 -2.97
CA VAL A 77 18.34 14.12 -2.47
C VAL A 77 18.40 13.75 -1.00
N ARG A 78 19.47 13.11 -0.58
CA ARG A 78 19.73 12.82 0.83
C ARG A 78 20.21 14.08 1.54
N THR A 79 19.56 14.44 2.62
CA THR A 79 19.96 15.57 3.48
C THR A 79 20.10 15.08 4.92
N PRO A 80 20.84 15.79 5.79
CA PRO A 80 20.94 15.42 7.20
C PRO A 80 19.57 15.33 7.92
N LYS A 81 18.55 16.02 7.40
CA LYS A 81 17.17 15.98 7.93
C LYS A 81 16.29 14.90 7.28
N GLY A 82 16.84 14.05 6.43
CA GLY A 82 16.13 13.01 5.68
C GLY A 82 16.05 13.31 4.17
N LEU A 83 15.21 12.57 3.46
CA LEU A 83 15.03 12.72 2.02
C LEU A 83 14.23 13.97 1.68
N ARG A 84 14.75 14.78 0.76
CA ARG A 84 14.08 15.95 0.21
C ARG A 84 13.80 15.73 -1.27
N GLY A 85 12.54 15.87 -1.69
CA GLY A 85 12.19 15.89 -3.11
C GLY A 85 12.78 17.13 -3.78
N LYS A 86 13.53 16.92 -4.85
CA LYS A 86 14.15 18.00 -5.61
C LYS A 86 13.25 18.41 -6.76
N LYS A 87 12.86 17.46 -7.61
CA LYS A 87 12.06 17.73 -8.79
C LYS A 87 11.09 16.59 -9.09
N THR A 88 9.97 16.92 -9.71
CA THR A 88 8.97 15.96 -10.18
C THR A 88 8.69 16.22 -11.65
N VAL A 89 8.83 15.20 -12.46
CA VAL A 89 8.48 15.21 -13.89
C VAL A 89 7.22 14.37 -14.05
N TRP A 90 6.19 14.94 -14.69
CA TRP A 90 4.93 14.26 -14.97
C TRP A 90 4.86 13.86 -16.44
N ALA A 91 4.11 12.81 -16.74
CA ALA A 91 3.79 12.41 -18.11
C ALA A 91 2.94 13.48 -18.82
N GLU A 92 2.98 13.48 -20.12
CA GLU A 92 2.26 14.45 -20.96
C GLU A 92 0.75 14.26 -20.85
N HIS A 93 0.29 13.01 -21.04
CA HIS A 93 -1.13 12.68 -21.07
C HIS A 93 -1.56 12.00 -19.76
N LEU A 94 -2.37 12.71 -18.96
CA LEU A 94 -2.91 12.20 -17.71
C LEU A 94 -4.38 11.82 -17.86
N ASN A 95 -4.72 10.58 -17.51
CA ASN A 95 -6.09 10.08 -17.52
C ASN A 95 -6.97 10.83 -16.49
N ASP A 96 -8.27 10.94 -16.77
CA ASP A 96 -9.25 11.51 -15.84
C ASP A 96 -9.27 10.83 -14.47
N GLU A 97 -9.02 9.53 -14.40
CA GLU A 97 -8.95 8.79 -13.14
C GLU A 97 -7.90 9.37 -12.20
N VAL A 98 -6.69 9.68 -12.71
CA VAL A 98 -5.64 10.28 -11.92
C VAL A 98 -5.89 11.77 -11.66
N ARG A 99 -6.40 12.50 -12.64
CA ARG A 99 -6.76 13.92 -12.46
C ARG A 99 -7.82 14.12 -11.38
N ARG A 100 -8.76 13.20 -11.24
CA ARG A 100 -9.78 13.20 -10.16
C ARG A 100 -9.15 13.20 -8.76
N ARG A 101 -7.94 12.65 -8.58
CA ARG A 101 -7.24 12.62 -7.29
C ARG A 101 -6.87 14.02 -6.78
N PHE A 102 -6.68 14.97 -7.66
CA PHE A 102 -6.31 16.34 -7.33
C PHE A 102 -7.51 17.24 -7.02
N TYR A 103 -8.74 16.75 -7.21
CA TYR A 103 -9.97 17.48 -6.94
C TYR A 103 -10.77 16.84 -5.81
N LYS A 104 -11.38 17.69 -4.96
CA LYS A 104 -12.39 17.25 -3.99
C LYS A 104 -13.76 17.10 -4.67
N ASN A 105 -14.16 18.09 -5.48
CA ASN A 105 -15.44 18.14 -6.18
C ASN A 105 -15.22 18.17 -7.70
N TRP A 106 -15.02 17.01 -8.30
CA TRP A 106 -14.77 16.85 -9.73
C TRP A 106 -15.88 17.42 -10.61
N PHE A 107 -17.14 17.20 -10.25
CA PHE A 107 -18.29 17.61 -11.05
C PHE A 107 -18.45 19.13 -11.16
N LYS A 108 -18.02 19.90 -10.15
CA LYS A 108 -18.05 21.38 -10.14
C LYS A 108 -16.76 22.00 -10.69
N SER A 109 -15.73 21.21 -10.96
CA SER A 109 -14.41 21.73 -11.35
C SER A 109 -14.32 22.01 -12.84
N LYS A 110 -13.44 22.95 -13.22
CA LYS A 110 -13.11 23.25 -14.62
C LYS A 110 -12.20 22.19 -15.26
N LYS A 111 -11.77 21.16 -14.54
CA LYS A 111 -10.94 20.02 -14.98
C LYS A 111 -9.63 20.41 -15.68
N LYS A 112 -9.06 21.55 -15.33
CA LYS A 112 -7.85 22.13 -15.96
C LYS A 112 -6.53 21.68 -15.29
N ALA A 113 -6.53 20.67 -14.39
CA ALA A 113 -5.29 20.19 -13.79
C ALA A 113 -4.32 19.71 -14.86
N PHE A 114 -3.06 20.09 -14.71
CA PHE A 114 -1.93 19.75 -15.59
C PHE A 114 -1.94 20.34 -17.00
N THR A 115 -2.95 21.06 -17.43
CA THR A 115 -2.99 21.65 -18.78
C THR A 115 -1.87 22.66 -19.05
N LYS A 116 -1.36 23.36 -18.02
CA LYS A 116 -0.18 24.20 -18.16
C LYS A 116 1.11 23.39 -18.21
N TYR A 117 1.14 22.26 -17.51
CA TYR A 117 2.33 21.42 -17.46
C TYR A 117 2.64 20.75 -18.80
N THR A 118 1.61 20.37 -19.56
CA THR A 118 1.76 19.77 -20.90
C THR A 118 2.58 20.65 -21.84
N LYS A 119 2.53 21.99 -21.70
CA LYS A 119 3.35 22.92 -22.48
C LYS A 119 4.87 22.73 -22.27
N ASN A 120 5.30 22.12 -21.19
CA ASN A 120 6.71 21.85 -20.92
C ASN A 120 7.29 20.82 -21.92
N TYR A 121 6.45 19.94 -22.46
CA TYR A 121 6.86 18.99 -23.49
C TYR A 121 7.16 19.72 -24.81
N THR A 122 6.27 20.63 -25.22
CA THR A 122 6.46 21.46 -26.43
C THR A 122 7.68 22.39 -26.33
N ASN A 123 7.99 22.86 -25.11
CA ASN A 123 9.10 23.78 -24.87
C ASN A 123 10.45 23.09 -24.62
N GLY A 124 10.55 21.75 -24.67
CA GLY A 124 11.78 20.99 -24.41
C GLY A 124 12.31 21.10 -22.96
N THR A 125 11.49 21.59 -22.02
CA THR A 125 11.90 21.76 -20.62
C THR A 125 12.05 20.41 -19.92
N ILE A 126 11.33 19.39 -20.37
CA ILE A 126 11.31 18.05 -19.78
C ILE A 126 12.69 17.37 -19.86
N GLU A 127 13.39 17.51 -21.00
CA GLU A 127 14.72 16.94 -21.19
C GLU A 127 15.72 17.53 -20.19
N LYS A 128 15.71 18.85 -20.01
CA LYS A 128 16.53 19.54 -19.01
C LYS A 128 16.20 19.06 -17.59
N ASP A 129 14.91 18.84 -17.30
CA ASP A 129 14.43 18.35 -16.02
C ASP A 129 14.90 16.92 -15.75
N LEU A 130 14.90 16.05 -16.77
CA LEU A 130 15.44 14.68 -16.68
C LEU A 130 16.95 14.66 -16.47
N GLU A 131 17.70 15.51 -17.17
CA GLU A 131 19.14 15.64 -16.97
C GLU A 131 19.47 16.14 -15.54
N GLU A 132 18.70 17.10 -15.04
CA GLU A 132 18.85 17.55 -13.66
C GLU A 132 18.62 16.42 -12.65
N LEU A 133 17.62 15.56 -12.88
CA LEU A 133 17.36 14.37 -12.06
C LEU A 133 18.53 13.40 -12.09
N LYS A 134 19.11 13.14 -13.29
CA LYS A 134 20.27 12.24 -13.46
C LYS A 134 21.51 12.74 -12.70
N LYS A 135 21.76 14.06 -12.75
CA LYS A 135 22.98 14.66 -12.19
C LYS A 135 22.92 14.90 -10.68
N SER A 136 21.74 15.12 -10.12
CA SER A 136 21.62 15.71 -8.78
C SER A 136 20.80 14.92 -7.76
N CYS A 137 20.21 13.81 -8.14
CA CYS A 137 19.36 13.02 -7.26
C CYS A 137 20.01 11.69 -6.88
N ASP A 138 19.81 11.26 -5.63
CA ASP A 138 20.33 10.00 -5.11
C ASP A 138 19.29 8.87 -5.23
N ILE A 139 18.01 9.20 -5.12
CA ILE A 139 16.92 8.23 -5.13
C ILE A 139 15.87 8.66 -6.13
N ILE A 140 15.50 7.73 -7.00
CA ILE A 140 14.44 7.93 -8.01
C ILE A 140 13.22 7.10 -7.62
N ARG A 141 12.04 7.73 -7.70
CA ARG A 141 10.74 7.07 -7.52
C ARG A 141 9.85 7.36 -8.71
N VAL A 142 9.14 6.37 -9.17
CA VAL A 142 8.04 6.55 -10.11
C VAL A 142 6.75 6.87 -9.38
N ILE A 143 5.91 7.70 -9.98
CA ILE A 143 4.53 7.92 -9.52
C ILE A 143 3.64 7.04 -10.38
N ALA A 144 2.99 6.05 -9.74
CA ALA A 144 2.06 5.15 -10.42
C ALA A 144 0.64 5.29 -9.86
N HIS A 145 -0.35 5.05 -10.71
CA HIS A 145 -1.75 5.04 -10.30
C HIS A 145 -2.45 3.74 -10.69
N THR A 146 -3.52 3.42 -9.96
CA THR A 146 -4.36 2.25 -10.23
C THR A 146 -5.40 2.55 -11.30
N GLN A 147 -5.75 1.55 -12.10
CA GLN A 147 -6.86 1.59 -13.05
C GLN A 147 -8.14 1.08 -12.36
N VAL A 148 -8.82 1.95 -11.61
CA VAL A 148 -9.98 1.57 -10.79
C VAL A 148 -11.18 1.06 -11.61
N ARG A 149 -11.33 1.47 -12.85
CA ARG A 149 -12.40 1.00 -13.76
C ARG A 149 -12.25 -0.47 -14.16
N LYS A 150 -11.02 -1.03 -14.08
CA LYS A 150 -10.77 -2.46 -14.36
C LYS A 150 -11.17 -3.37 -13.18
N VAL A 151 -11.45 -2.80 -12.01
CA VAL A 151 -11.88 -3.57 -10.83
C VAL A 151 -13.39 -3.71 -10.84
N ALA A 152 -13.88 -4.92 -11.03
CA ALA A 152 -15.32 -5.23 -11.05
C ALA A 152 -15.96 -4.89 -9.69
N GLY A 153 -17.14 -4.28 -9.73
CA GLY A 153 -17.91 -3.93 -8.53
C GLY A 153 -17.42 -2.69 -7.76
N LEU A 154 -16.29 -2.12 -8.10
CA LEU A 154 -15.79 -0.90 -7.45
C LEU A 154 -16.43 0.34 -8.09
N LYS A 155 -17.33 1.00 -7.35
CA LYS A 155 -18.03 2.22 -7.82
C LYS A 155 -17.15 3.48 -7.81
N GLN A 156 -15.96 3.43 -7.27
CA GLN A 156 -15.00 4.54 -7.23
C GLN A 156 -14.45 4.82 -8.62
N LYS A 157 -14.39 6.11 -8.99
CA LYS A 157 -13.80 6.58 -10.26
C LYS A 157 -12.45 7.28 -10.08
N LYS A 158 -12.09 7.61 -8.84
CA LYS A 158 -10.85 8.31 -8.47
C LYS A 158 -9.73 7.29 -8.28
N ALA A 159 -8.65 7.39 -9.05
CA ALA A 159 -7.49 6.51 -8.91
C ALA A 159 -6.76 6.69 -7.58
N HIS A 160 -6.08 5.64 -7.17
CA HIS A 160 -5.10 5.68 -6.10
C HIS A 160 -3.73 5.98 -6.70
N ILE A 161 -2.97 6.85 -6.06
CA ILE A 161 -1.62 7.24 -6.49
C ILE A 161 -0.63 6.85 -5.40
N MET A 162 0.50 6.32 -5.80
CA MET A 162 1.62 5.97 -4.93
C MET A 162 2.96 6.24 -5.62
N GLU A 163 3.95 6.63 -4.83
CA GLU A 163 5.34 6.64 -5.24
C GLU A 163 5.95 5.25 -5.01
N ILE A 164 6.65 4.74 -6.01
CA ILE A 164 7.35 3.45 -5.98
C ILE A 164 8.82 3.70 -6.27
N GLN A 165 9.70 3.27 -5.39
CA GLN A 165 11.13 3.41 -5.58
C GLN A 165 11.63 2.48 -6.68
N VAL A 166 12.51 3.01 -7.54
CA VAL A 166 13.24 2.24 -8.54
C VAL A 166 14.59 1.87 -7.93
N ASN A 167 14.87 0.58 -7.85
CA ASN A 167 16.13 0.03 -7.41
C ASN A 167 16.87 -0.63 -8.57
N GLY A 168 18.19 -0.77 -8.44
CA GLY A 168 19.05 -1.39 -9.43
C GLY A 168 19.68 -0.40 -10.41
N GLY A 169 20.93 -0.63 -10.77
CA GLY A 169 21.68 0.23 -11.68
C GLY A 169 22.01 1.62 -11.13
N ASP A 170 22.58 2.44 -11.98
CA ASP A 170 22.95 3.82 -11.66
C ASP A 170 21.73 4.76 -11.69
N THR A 171 21.87 5.96 -11.13
CA THR A 171 20.81 6.97 -11.11
C THR A 171 20.32 7.33 -12.52
N ALA A 172 21.24 7.43 -13.49
CA ALA A 172 20.88 7.69 -14.89
C ALA A 172 20.00 6.57 -15.46
N ALA A 173 20.43 5.31 -15.27
CA ALA A 173 19.66 4.13 -15.71
C ALA A 173 18.28 4.06 -15.06
N LYS A 174 18.15 4.42 -13.77
CA LYS A 174 16.84 4.49 -13.05
C LYS A 174 15.93 5.55 -13.65
N VAL A 175 16.45 6.72 -14.02
CA VAL A 175 15.67 7.79 -14.66
C VAL A 175 15.20 7.35 -16.03
N ASP A 176 16.08 6.77 -16.85
CA ASP A 176 15.74 6.30 -18.18
C ASP A 176 14.71 5.16 -18.14
N PHE A 177 14.89 4.21 -17.23
CA PHE A 177 13.92 3.15 -16.98
C PHE A 177 12.55 3.72 -16.57
N GLY A 178 12.52 4.65 -15.64
CA GLY A 178 11.27 5.26 -15.18
C GLY A 178 10.58 6.09 -16.24
N TYR A 179 11.34 6.81 -17.06
CA TYR A 179 10.81 7.59 -18.19
C TYR A 179 10.26 6.68 -19.30
N ALA A 180 10.95 5.58 -19.59
CA ALA A 180 10.48 4.57 -20.55
C ALA A 180 9.15 3.91 -20.17
N LEU A 181 8.78 3.93 -18.87
CA LEU A 181 7.51 3.42 -18.37
C LEU A 181 6.37 4.46 -18.39
N PHE A 182 6.63 5.73 -18.78
CA PHE A 182 5.57 6.74 -18.80
C PHE A 182 4.40 6.32 -19.68
N GLU A 183 3.20 6.52 -19.17
CA GLU A 183 1.92 6.21 -19.82
C GLU A 183 1.71 4.72 -20.16
N LYS A 184 2.70 3.87 -19.87
CA LYS A 184 2.62 2.43 -20.10
C LYS A 184 2.00 1.70 -18.92
N ALA A 185 1.31 0.62 -19.23
CA ALA A 185 0.76 -0.29 -18.26
C ALA A 185 1.84 -1.24 -17.72
N VAL A 186 1.94 -1.34 -16.40
CA VAL A 186 2.88 -2.21 -15.71
C VAL A 186 2.09 -3.33 -15.03
N PRO A 187 2.20 -4.58 -15.49
CA PRO A 187 1.55 -5.73 -14.87
C PRO A 187 2.31 -6.17 -13.60
N VAL A 188 1.65 -6.98 -12.76
CA VAL A 188 2.21 -7.38 -11.47
C VAL A 188 3.37 -8.37 -11.57
N ASP A 189 3.37 -9.20 -12.60
CA ASP A 189 4.38 -10.22 -12.88
C ASP A 189 5.76 -9.63 -13.25
N THR A 190 5.81 -8.37 -13.69
CA THR A 190 7.07 -7.64 -13.89
C THR A 190 7.70 -7.16 -12.57
N VAL A 191 6.93 -7.13 -11.48
CA VAL A 191 7.38 -6.62 -10.18
C VAL A 191 7.59 -7.72 -9.16
N PHE A 192 6.70 -8.71 -9.12
CA PHE A 192 6.75 -9.81 -8.18
C PHE A 192 6.74 -11.15 -8.90
N GLN A 193 7.41 -12.12 -8.31
CA GLN A 193 7.47 -13.51 -8.80
C GLN A 193 6.71 -14.46 -7.87
N GLN A 194 6.36 -15.63 -8.40
CA GLN A 194 5.81 -16.70 -7.59
C GLN A 194 6.84 -17.15 -6.55
N ASP A 195 6.39 -17.57 -5.39
CA ASP A 195 7.17 -18.00 -4.24
C ASP A 195 7.99 -16.88 -3.55
N GLU A 196 7.92 -15.64 -4.02
CA GLU A 196 8.56 -14.48 -3.40
C GLU A 196 7.88 -14.14 -2.06
N MET A 197 8.71 -13.68 -1.08
CA MET A 197 8.22 -13.18 0.20
C MET A 197 8.04 -11.68 0.14
N ILE A 198 6.81 -11.22 0.32
CA ILE A 198 6.43 -9.81 0.25
C ILE A 198 5.83 -9.30 1.55
N ASP A 199 5.86 -7.98 1.73
CA ASP A 199 5.21 -7.29 2.83
C ASP A 199 3.91 -6.63 2.33
N LEU A 200 2.81 -6.87 3.05
CA LEU A 200 1.51 -6.29 2.74
C LEU A 200 1.22 -5.11 3.66
N ILE A 201 0.98 -3.96 3.07
CA ILE A 201 0.72 -2.72 3.79
C ILE A 201 -0.72 -2.28 3.52
N GLY A 202 -1.50 -2.19 4.57
CA GLY A 202 -2.92 -1.86 4.43
C GLY A 202 -3.51 -1.20 5.67
N VAL A 203 -4.81 -1.00 5.62
CA VAL A 203 -5.62 -0.48 6.73
C VAL A 203 -6.60 -1.55 7.14
N THR A 204 -6.65 -1.86 8.42
CA THR A 204 -7.54 -2.89 8.97
C THR A 204 -9.01 -2.44 8.90
N LYS A 205 -9.93 -3.41 8.91
CA LYS A 205 -11.37 -3.12 8.95
C LYS A 205 -11.72 -2.28 10.17
N GLY A 206 -12.43 -1.18 9.98
CA GLY A 206 -12.90 -0.31 11.04
C GLY A 206 -14.07 -0.92 11.80
N LYS A 207 -14.05 -0.84 13.12
CA LYS A 207 -15.12 -1.30 14.03
C LYS A 207 -15.70 -0.18 14.90
N GLY A 208 -15.23 1.06 14.67
CA GLY A 208 -15.68 2.22 15.42
C GLY A 208 -15.14 2.29 16.85
N TYR A 209 -15.92 2.92 17.74
CA TYR A 209 -15.58 3.05 19.16
C TYR A 209 -15.96 1.78 19.89
N GLU A 210 -14.99 1.18 20.57
CA GLU A 210 -15.14 -0.08 21.29
C GLU A 210 -14.69 0.05 22.75
N GLY A 211 -15.38 -0.71 23.63
CA GLY A 211 -15.00 -0.83 25.02
C GLY A 211 -13.70 -1.59 25.23
N VAL A 212 -13.11 -1.45 26.40
CA VAL A 212 -11.80 -2.01 26.73
C VAL A 212 -11.74 -3.54 26.61
N VAL A 213 -12.82 -4.25 26.93
CA VAL A 213 -12.87 -5.72 26.83
C VAL A 213 -12.72 -6.19 25.40
N THR A 214 -13.47 -5.61 24.47
CA THR A 214 -13.40 -5.95 23.04
C THR A 214 -12.10 -5.47 22.42
N ARG A 215 -11.70 -4.23 22.73
CA ARG A 215 -10.56 -3.57 22.11
C ARG A 215 -9.21 -4.14 22.54
N TRP A 216 -9.08 -4.52 23.80
CA TRP A 216 -7.81 -4.97 24.40
C TRP A 216 -7.81 -6.40 24.91
N GLY A 217 -8.98 -7.06 24.97
CA GLY A 217 -9.10 -8.42 25.47
C GLY A 217 -8.86 -8.53 26.97
N VAL A 218 -9.13 -7.47 27.73
CA VAL A 218 -9.01 -7.54 29.20
C VAL A 218 -10.09 -8.45 29.78
N THR A 219 -9.77 -9.11 30.90
CA THR A 219 -10.69 -10.00 31.58
C THR A 219 -11.92 -9.24 32.06
N ARG A 220 -13.09 -9.81 31.83
CA ARG A 220 -14.34 -9.31 32.38
C ARG A 220 -14.34 -9.50 33.90
N LEU A 221 -14.74 -8.46 34.65
CA LEU A 221 -14.85 -8.52 36.11
C LEU A 221 -16.01 -9.44 36.54
N PRO A 222 -16.00 -9.95 37.82
CA PRO A 222 -17.05 -10.79 38.35
C PRO A 222 -18.44 -10.14 38.29
N ARG A 223 -19.49 -10.97 38.20
CA ARG A 223 -20.89 -10.52 38.07
C ARG A 223 -21.33 -9.53 39.16
N LYS A 224 -20.90 -9.70 40.36
CA LYS A 224 -21.26 -8.85 41.53
C LYS A 224 -20.48 -7.53 41.60
N THR A 225 -19.65 -7.20 40.57
CA THR A 225 -18.85 -5.98 40.62
C THR A 225 -19.74 -4.75 40.52
N HIS A 226 -19.66 -3.86 41.48
CA HIS A 226 -20.34 -2.58 41.48
C HIS A 226 -19.76 -1.66 40.40
N ARG A 227 -20.58 -0.80 39.75
CA ARG A 227 -20.21 0.16 38.68
C ARG A 227 -19.77 -0.45 37.34
N GLY A 228 -20.02 -1.73 37.13
CA GLY A 228 -19.88 -2.36 35.82
C GLY A 228 -18.74 -3.36 35.71
N LEU A 229 -18.98 -4.36 34.86
CA LEU A 229 -18.12 -5.53 34.66
C LEU A 229 -17.09 -5.37 33.55
N ARG A 230 -17.38 -4.55 32.56
CA ARG A 230 -16.60 -4.42 31.32
C ARG A 230 -15.62 -3.24 31.41
N LYS A 231 -14.81 -3.24 32.42
CA LYS A 231 -13.85 -2.17 32.75
C LYS A 231 -12.54 -2.76 33.22
N VAL A 232 -11.49 -1.92 33.22
CA VAL A 232 -10.23 -2.21 33.89
C VAL A 232 -10.39 -1.84 35.36
N GLY A 233 -10.03 -2.74 36.26
CA GLY A 233 -10.18 -2.52 37.69
C GLY A 233 -9.30 -1.41 38.22
N CYS A 234 -8.03 -1.36 37.81
CA CYS A 234 -7.07 -0.34 38.20
C CYS A 234 -6.41 0.28 36.96
N ILE A 235 -6.30 1.61 36.94
CA ILE A 235 -5.70 2.37 35.84
C ILE A 235 -4.29 2.87 36.13
N GLY A 236 -3.75 2.56 37.28
CA GLY A 236 -2.40 2.91 37.71
C GLY A 236 -2.30 3.13 39.23
N ALA A 237 -1.10 3.35 39.71
CA ALA A 237 -0.81 3.70 41.07
C ALA A 237 -1.15 5.17 41.37
N TRP A 238 -1.05 5.60 42.65
CA TRP A 238 -1.22 6.98 43.02
C TRP A 238 -0.20 7.90 42.37
N HIS A 239 1.05 7.50 42.38
CA HIS A 239 2.14 8.19 41.70
C HIS A 239 2.71 7.30 40.58
N PRO A 240 3.00 7.90 39.42
CA PRO A 240 2.72 9.27 38.99
C PRO A 240 1.22 9.56 38.85
N SER A 241 0.77 10.76 39.21
CA SER A 241 -0.67 11.13 39.27
C SER A 241 -1.39 11.21 37.91
N ARG A 242 -0.78 10.68 36.87
CA ARG A 242 -1.33 10.58 35.50
C ARG A 242 -1.58 9.12 35.10
N VAL A 243 -2.55 8.90 34.22
CA VAL A 243 -2.75 7.58 33.61
C VAL A 243 -1.72 7.41 32.48
N SER A 244 -0.93 6.32 32.56
CA SER A 244 0.04 5.99 31.50
C SER A 244 -0.66 5.68 30.15
N TYR A 245 0.01 5.96 29.05
CA TYR A 245 -0.46 5.60 27.71
C TYR A 245 -0.58 4.10 27.47
N THR A 246 0.11 3.29 28.29
CA THR A 246 0.11 1.82 28.21
C THR A 246 -1.17 1.19 28.77
N VAL A 247 -1.94 1.92 29.59
CA VAL A 247 -3.17 1.41 30.21
C VAL A 247 -4.25 1.21 29.13
N ALA A 248 -4.88 0.03 29.15
CA ALA A 248 -5.97 -0.30 28.26
C ALA A 248 -7.19 0.62 28.51
N ARG A 249 -7.67 1.29 27.48
CA ARG A 249 -8.81 2.22 27.51
C ARG A 249 -9.73 1.99 26.32
N ALA A 250 -10.98 2.36 26.46
CA ALA A 250 -11.93 2.40 25.34
C ALA A 250 -11.47 3.41 24.27
N GLY A 251 -11.86 3.21 23.04
CA GLY A 251 -11.54 4.09 21.93
C GLY A 251 -11.72 3.43 20.57
N GLN A 252 -11.13 4.03 19.54
CA GLN A 252 -11.19 3.53 18.17
C GLN A 252 -10.60 2.13 18.07
N HIS A 253 -11.37 1.19 17.53
CA HIS A 253 -10.94 -0.16 17.21
C HIS A 253 -11.00 -0.39 15.69
N GLY A 254 -9.93 -0.91 15.14
CA GLY A 254 -9.78 -1.06 13.69
C GLY A 254 -9.55 0.25 12.94
N TYR A 255 -9.52 0.15 11.62
CA TYR A 255 -9.08 1.22 10.72
C TYR A 255 -7.68 1.75 11.07
N HIS A 256 -6.78 0.82 11.32
CA HIS A 256 -5.40 1.08 11.68
C HIS A 256 -4.47 0.69 10.53
N HIS A 257 -3.50 1.54 10.23
CA HIS A 257 -2.43 1.22 9.29
C HIS A 257 -1.55 0.12 9.88
N ARG A 258 -1.36 -0.97 9.13
CA ARG A 258 -0.53 -2.12 9.49
C ARG A 258 0.36 -2.52 8.33
N THR A 259 1.50 -3.08 8.67
CA THR A 259 2.39 -3.79 7.75
C THR A 259 2.47 -5.24 8.21
N GLU A 260 2.02 -6.15 7.38
CA GLU A 260 2.10 -7.59 7.59
C GLU A 260 3.32 -8.09 6.82
N LEU A 261 4.29 -8.64 7.53
CA LEU A 261 5.56 -9.08 6.99
C LEU A 261 5.51 -10.54 6.51
N ASN A 262 6.44 -10.90 5.62
CA ASN A 262 6.73 -12.28 5.23
C ASN A 262 5.50 -13.05 4.72
N LYS A 263 4.76 -12.47 3.79
CA LYS A 263 3.68 -13.16 3.08
C LYS A 263 4.23 -13.75 1.79
N LYS A 264 4.06 -15.05 1.62
CA LYS A 264 4.50 -15.76 0.40
C LYS A 264 3.48 -15.57 -0.72
N VAL A 265 3.97 -15.26 -1.92
CA VAL A 265 3.16 -15.26 -3.13
C VAL A 265 2.99 -16.71 -3.58
N TYR A 266 1.80 -17.28 -3.38
CA TYR A 266 1.54 -18.68 -3.73
C TYR A 266 1.38 -18.88 -5.23
N LYS A 267 0.59 -18.01 -5.88
CA LYS A 267 0.32 -18.10 -7.32
C LYS A 267 0.03 -16.73 -7.90
N ILE A 268 0.55 -16.47 -9.09
CA ILE A 268 0.16 -15.35 -9.95
C ILE A 268 -0.58 -15.93 -11.15
N GLY A 269 -1.74 -15.37 -11.50
CA GLY A 269 -2.56 -15.87 -12.59
C GLY A 269 -3.45 -14.79 -13.19
N THR A 270 -4.04 -15.09 -14.34
CA THR A 270 -4.97 -14.22 -15.03
C THR A 270 -6.36 -14.25 -14.40
N VAL A 271 -7.19 -13.24 -14.65
CA VAL A 271 -8.54 -13.07 -14.06
C VAL A 271 -9.45 -14.27 -14.25
N SER A 272 -9.31 -15.05 -15.32
CA SER A 272 -10.09 -16.25 -15.57
C SER A 272 -9.98 -17.31 -14.46
N TYR A 273 -8.85 -17.38 -13.77
CA TYR A 273 -8.64 -18.30 -12.65
C TYR A 273 -9.22 -17.79 -11.33
N THR A 274 -9.29 -16.48 -11.13
CA THR A 274 -9.80 -15.91 -9.90
C THR A 274 -11.32 -15.96 -9.81
N HIS A 275 -12.04 -15.86 -10.91
CA HIS A 275 -13.50 -15.97 -10.94
C HIS A 275 -14.05 -17.38 -10.68
N LEU A 276 -13.29 -18.42 -10.98
CA LEU A 276 -13.69 -19.80 -10.77
C LEU A 276 -13.58 -20.28 -9.30
N THR A 277 -12.86 -19.55 -8.46
CA THR A 277 -12.53 -19.98 -7.09
C THR A 277 -13.15 -19.14 -5.98
N LEU A 278 -13.83 -18.05 -6.31
CA LEU A 278 -14.59 -17.27 -5.33
C LEU A 278 -16.01 -17.81 -5.23
N PRO A 279 -16.41 -18.39 -4.09
CA PRO A 279 -17.83 -18.57 -3.83
C PRO A 279 -18.50 -17.21 -3.88
N THR A 280 -19.56 -17.10 -4.66
CA THR A 280 -20.41 -15.91 -4.75
C THR A 280 -21.00 -15.69 -3.37
N MET A 281 -20.32 -14.92 -2.53
CA MET A 281 -20.92 -14.43 -1.30
C MET A 281 -21.92 -13.35 -1.71
N ILE A 282 -23.14 -13.79 -2.04
CA ILE A 282 -24.34 -12.97 -1.93
C ILE A 282 -24.49 -12.76 -0.42
N GLY A 283 -23.94 -11.68 0.07
CA GLY A 283 -24.12 -11.26 1.46
C GLY A 283 -25.18 -10.19 1.51
N VAL A 284 -26.23 -10.46 2.23
CA VAL A 284 -27.20 -9.53 2.80
C VAL A 284 -26.51 -8.36 3.52
#